data_77f7dc6fb85a7c9827792ca43b41f74f
#
_entry.id   77f7dc6fb85a7c9827792ca43b41f74f
#
_cell.length_a   1.000
_cell.length_b   1.000
_cell.length_c   1.000
_cell.angle_alpha   90.00
_cell.angle_beta   90.00
_cell.angle_gamma   90.00
#
_symmetry.space_group_name_H-M   'P 1'
#
loop_
_entity.id
_entity.type
_entity.pdbx_description
1 polymer ?
#
loop_
_entity_poly.entity_id
_entity_poly.type
_entity_poly.pdbx_seq_one_letter_code
_entity_poly.pdbx_strand_id
1 'polypeptide(L)' 'MANDAIKMSGTITEVINNNTYKVKLENNVEILAHISGKMRLHRIQILQGDIVTVELSPYDLTCGRITYRVK' A
#
# COMPACT_ATOMS: atom_id res chain seq x y z
N MET A 1 -9.58 -7.28 19.18
CA MET A 1 -9.37 -7.31 18.53
C MET A 1 -8.40 -7.48 17.88
N ALA A 2 -8.33 -7.94 17.60
CA ALA A 2 -7.19 -8.24 17.00
C ALA A 2 -6.95 -7.52 15.80
N ASN A 3 -5.85 -7.08 15.66
CA ASN A 3 -5.41 -6.52 14.52
C ASN A 3 -4.80 -7.52 13.69
N ASP A 4 -5.56 -8.15 12.85
CA ASP A 4 -5.11 -9.24 12.02
C ASP A 4 -4.53 -8.75 10.68
N ALA A 5 -4.23 -7.47 10.58
CA ALA A 5 -3.69 -6.94 9.35
C ALA A 5 -2.30 -7.52 9.08
N ILE A 6 -2.08 -7.93 7.85
CA ILE A 6 -0.79 -8.45 7.41
C ILE A 6 0.00 -7.31 6.81
N LYS A 7 1.19 -7.06 7.33
CA LYS A 7 2.04 -6.00 6.81
C LYS A 7 3.07 -6.58 5.87
N MET A 8 3.20 -5.99 4.71
CA MET A 8 4.17 -6.42 3.71
C MET A 8 4.76 -5.20 3.03
N SER A 9 5.98 -5.34 2.59
CA SER A 9 6.60 -4.31 1.76
C SER A 9 6.22 -4.55 0.31
N GLY A 10 6.10 -3.47 -0.43
CA GLY A 10 5.81 -3.57 -1.85
C GLY A 10 6.38 -2.39 -2.61
N THR A 11 6.45 -2.53 -3.92
CA THR A 11 6.94 -1.47 -4.79
C THR A 11 5.78 -0.95 -5.62
N ILE A 12 5.67 0.36 -5.72
CA ILE A 12 4.63 0.99 -6.52
C ILE A 12 4.95 0.73 -7.99
N THR A 13 4.09 0.00 -8.68
CA THR A 13 4.29 -0.31 -10.09
C THR A 13 3.51 0.63 -10.98
N GLU A 14 2.43 1.22 -10.47
CA GLU A 14 1.63 2.14 -11.25
C GLU A 14 0.85 3.06 -10.33
N VAL A 15 0.76 4.32 -10.70
CA VAL A 15 -0.08 5.29 -10.01
C VAL A 15 -1.37 5.41 -10.79
N ILE A 16 -2.47 4.93 -10.21
CA ILE A 16 -3.76 4.90 -10.91
C ILE A 16 -4.44 6.25 -10.78
N ASN A 17 -4.48 6.77 -9.54
CA ASN A 17 -4.99 8.11 -9.30
C ASN A 17 -4.40 8.59 -7.98
N ASN A 18 -4.88 9.73 -7.49
CA ASN A 18 -4.29 10.35 -6.30
C ASN A 18 -4.40 9.49 -5.05
N ASN A 19 -5.29 8.54 -5.03
CA ASN A 19 -5.53 7.73 -3.82
C ASN A 19 -5.31 6.25 -4.03
N THR A 20 -5.14 5.81 -5.26
CA THR A 20 -5.07 4.38 -5.58
C THR A 20 -3.79 4.09 -6.36
N TYR A 21 -3.11 3.05 -5.93
CA TYR A 21 -1.83 2.67 -6.52
C TYR A 21 -1.81 1.18 -6.75
N LYS A 22 -1.09 0.76 -7.77
CA LYS A 22 -0.84 -0.66 -7.99
C LYS A 22 0.50 -0.99 -7.35
N VAL A 23 0.51 -1.96 -6.45
CA VAL A 23 1.70 -2.31 -5.68
C VAL A 23 2.02 -3.78 -5.92
N LYS A 24 3.28 -4.03 -6.22
CA LYS A 24 3.76 -5.40 -6.32
C LYS A 24 4.43 -5.76 -5.01
N LEU A 25 3.86 -6.72 -4.31
CA LEU A 25 4.36 -7.13 -3.00
C LEU A 25 5.64 -7.94 -3.13
N GLU A 26 6.31 -8.12 -2.02
CA GLU A 26 7.57 -8.87 -2.01
C GLU A 26 7.39 -10.33 -2.40
N ASN A 27 6.16 -10.85 -2.35
CA ASN A 27 5.88 -12.22 -2.80
C ASN A 27 5.45 -12.26 -4.26
N ASN A 28 5.70 -11.19 -5.02
CA ASN A 28 5.40 -11.06 -6.44
C ASN A 28 3.90 -11.00 -6.77
N VAL A 29 3.06 -10.75 -5.79
CA VAL A 29 1.64 -10.58 -6.01
C VAL A 29 1.35 -9.08 -6.17
N GLU A 30 0.59 -8.72 -7.20
CA GLU A 30 0.16 -7.34 -7.39
C GLU A 30 -1.20 -7.13 -6.76
N ILE A 31 -1.32 -6.01 -6.05
CA ILE A 31 -2.58 -5.64 -5.42
C ILE A 31 -2.88 -4.18 -5.70
N LEU A 32 -4.12 -3.80 -5.46
CA LEU A 32 -4.49 -2.39 -5.44
C LEU A 32 -4.40 -1.88 -4.03
N ALA A 33 -3.77 -0.75 -3.85
CA ALA A 33 -3.58 -0.18 -2.53
C ALA A 33 -4.03 1.26 -2.50
N HIS A 34 -4.60 1.66 -1.39
CA HIS A 34 -5.03 3.03 -1.16
C HIS A 34 -4.17 3.63 -0.06
N ILE A 35 -3.96 4.94 -0.11
CA ILE A 35 -3.21 5.59 0.96
C ILE A 35 -4.09 5.70 2.19
N SER A 36 -3.47 5.56 3.37
CA SER A 36 -4.18 5.70 4.62
C SER A 36 -4.53 7.16 4.85
N GLY A 37 -5.50 7.41 5.73
CA GLY A 37 -5.86 8.77 6.06
C GLY A 37 -4.70 9.54 6.67
N LYS A 38 -3.86 8.85 7.44
CA LYS A 38 -2.69 9.48 8.05
C LYS A 38 -1.73 9.98 6.98
N MET A 39 -1.49 9.19 5.95
CA MET A 39 -0.60 9.61 4.87
C MET A 39 -1.18 10.76 4.07
N ARG A 40 -2.50 10.79 3.90
CA ARG A 40 -3.15 11.91 3.23
C ARG A 40 -2.98 13.19 4.02
N LEU A 41 -3.10 13.11 5.34
CA LEU A 41 -2.92 14.28 6.19
C LEU A 41 -1.52 14.86 6.06
N HIS A 42 -0.54 14.00 5.95
CA HIS A 42 0.85 14.44 5.85
C HIS A 42 1.28 14.76 4.43
N ARG A 43 0.35 14.61 3.48
CA ARG A 43 0.60 14.91 2.06
C ARG A 43 1.84 14.22 1.52
N ILE A 44 2.03 12.97 1.93
CA ILE A 44 3.15 12.19 1.45
C ILE A 44 2.90 11.82 0.00
N GLN A 45 3.79 12.22 -0.87
CA GLN A 45 3.66 11.93 -2.29
C GLN A 45 4.29 10.57 -2.59
N ILE A 46 3.54 9.72 -3.29
CA ILE A 46 3.99 8.39 -3.67
C ILE A 46 4.11 8.34 -5.17
N LEU A 47 5.25 7.87 -5.64
CA LEU A 47 5.56 7.82 -7.06
C LEU A 47 5.84 6.38 -7.47
N GLN A 48 5.76 6.14 -8.76
CA GLN A 48 6.12 4.83 -9.31
C GLN A 48 7.56 4.49 -8.94
N GLY A 49 7.78 3.29 -8.46
CA GLY A 49 9.10 2.85 -8.02
C GLY A 49 9.34 3.01 -6.54
N ASP A 50 8.47 3.71 -5.83
CA ASP A 50 8.63 3.88 -4.39
C ASP A 50 8.34 2.58 -3.66
N ILE A 51 9.04 2.38 -2.56
CA ILE A 51 8.82 1.22 -1.70
C ILE A 51 7.96 1.66 -0.52
N VAL A 52 6.90 0.92 -0.29
CA VAL A 52 5.92 1.28 0.75
C VAL A 52 5.60 0.05 1.58
N THR A 53 5.08 0.31 2.78
CA THR A 53 4.53 -0.74 3.62
C THR A 53 3.01 -0.75 3.43
N VAL A 54 2.48 -1.93 3.14
CA VAL A 54 1.07 -2.11 2.87
C VAL A 54 0.48 -3.02 3.92
N GLU A 55 -0.70 -2.65 4.42
CA GLU A 55 -1.47 -3.52 5.30
C GLU A 55 -2.56 -4.19 4.50
N LEU A 56 -2.60 -5.51 4.60
CA LEU A 56 -3.60 -6.31 3.92
C LEU A 56 -4.58 -6.87 4.92
N SER A 57 -5.85 -6.94 4.51
CA SER A 57 -6.84 -7.64 5.32
C SER A 57 -6.70 -9.14 5.07
N PRO A 58 -6.75 -9.97 6.11
CA PRO A 58 -6.73 -11.41 5.89
C PRO A 58 -7.98 -11.89 5.16
N TYR A 59 -9.02 -11.06 5.09
CA TYR A 59 -10.24 -11.40 4.39
C TYR A 59 -10.20 -11.00 2.92
N ASP A 60 -9.27 -10.13 2.53
CA ASP A 60 -9.18 -9.69 1.14
C ASP A 60 -7.74 -9.32 0.85
N LEU A 61 -7.00 -10.24 0.29
CA LEU A 61 -5.59 -10.06 0.00
C LEU A 61 -5.33 -9.36 -1.32
N THR A 62 -6.39 -8.97 -2.02
CA THR A 62 -6.22 -8.26 -3.30
C THR A 62 -6.24 -6.75 -3.13
N CYS A 63 -6.62 -6.28 -1.95
CA CYS A 63 -6.65 -4.85 -1.65
C CYS A 63 -5.86 -4.58 -0.40
N GLY A 64 -5.17 -3.46 -0.36
CA GLY A 64 -4.40 -3.10 0.80
C GLY A 64 -4.44 -1.62 1.06
N ARG A 65 -3.81 -1.22 2.14
CA ARG A 65 -3.70 0.18 2.52
C ARG A 65 -2.24 0.51 2.74
N ILE A 66 -1.78 1.57 2.08
CA ILE A 66 -0.42 2.04 2.27
C ILE A 66 -0.37 2.81 3.56
N THR A 67 0.44 2.34 4.51
CA THR A 67 0.52 2.95 5.83
C THR A 67 1.83 3.69 6.04
N TYR A 68 2.83 3.39 5.20
CA TYR A 68 4.13 3.99 5.41
C TYR A 68 4.90 3.97 4.09
N ARG A 69 5.63 5.04 3.83
CA ARG A 69 6.51 5.11 2.67
C ARG A 69 7.93 4.91 3.14
N VAL A 70 8.55 3.83 2.70
CA VAL A 70 9.90 3.49 3.12
C VAL A 70 10.91 4.33 2.36
N LYS A 71 10.64 4.53 1.05
CA LYS A 71 11.65 5.20 0.26
C LYS A 71 11.05 5.95 -0.90
#